data_450a75e737ce4d9f573d3f451251fc6c
#
_entry.id   450a75e737ce4d9f573d3f451251fc6c
#
_cell.length_a   1.000
_cell.length_b   1.000
_cell.length_c   1.000
_cell.angle_alpha   90.00
_cell.angle_beta   90.00
_cell.angle_gamma   90.00
#
_symmetry.space_group_name_H-M   'P 1'
#
loop_
_entity.id
_entity.type
_entity.pdbx_description
1 polymer ?
#
loop_
_entity_poly.entity_id
_entity_poly.type
_entity_poly.pdbx_seq_one_letter_code
_entity_poly.pdbx_strand_id
1 'polypeptide(L)'
;MTYKEARVYLDHVSKYGSVLGLDTIRELLHELGDPQQDLKFIHIAGTNGKGSVLAYISSVLSEAGYRTGRYVSPTVISYLERIQIDGASISEETFARLTDKAQQAIARMEAAGKPSPTVFEVETAIAFLYFKETYCDYVVLECGMGGEGDATNIIPAPLCAVFASISLDHLGILGNSIEEIARTKAGIIKPGCQVISAPQPEEAALALKETARQKGCTFHQVDDMCIRQVQESWKGQTIDYREQKGLYLPLPGAHQAINAAVALETLDSLRKQGLTIPEGAIQEGFKKVQWFGRFTCLMKSPWFFIDGAHNPAAARCLAGTVRRCFPDKRLILIMGVFRDKEYEEIAKIMAPLAKSVHTVTLPDEVRSLSADVLADTMRRFCGRNVPVTTSPGIMEAVASALNEADGQDVILAFGSLSYLGRIKDAVSKICETKTP
;
A
#
# COMPACT_ATOMS: atom_id res chain seq x y z
N MET A 1 21.76 19.89 4.68
CA MET A 1 21.45 19.74 3.22
C MET A 1 20.03 20.25 2.93
N THR A 2 19.74 20.62 1.68
CA THR A 2 18.38 20.89 1.17
C THR A 2 17.64 19.60 0.84
N TYR A 3 16.32 19.65 0.70
CA TYR A 3 15.52 18.48 0.30
C TYR A 3 16.00 17.89 -1.07
N LYS A 4 16.31 18.77 -2.02
CA LYS A 4 16.84 18.32 -3.32
C LYS A 4 18.16 17.55 -3.19
N GLU A 5 19.07 18.04 -2.36
CA GLU A 5 20.34 17.35 -2.08
C GLU A 5 20.10 16.01 -1.35
N ALA A 6 19.16 15.97 -0.40
CA ALA A 6 18.77 14.73 0.27
C ALA A 6 18.24 13.69 -0.72
N ARG A 7 17.40 14.11 -1.68
CA ARG A 7 16.90 13.24 -2.75
C ARG A 7 18.03 12.69 -3.64
N VAL A 8 18.95 13.58 -4.08
CA VAL A 8 20.10 13.17 -4.88
C VAL A 8 21.00 12.18 -4.12
N TYR A 9 21.19 12.41 -2.82
CA TYR A 9 21.95 11.48 -1.97
C TYR A 9 21.27 10.08 -1.91
N LEU A 10 19.96 10.02 -1.68
CA LEU A 10 19.23 8.75 -1.66
C LEU A 10 19.23 8.06 -3.02
N ASP A 11 19.09 8.79 -4.12
CA ASP A 11 19.22 8.23 -5.46
C ASP A 11 20.61 7.62 -5.70
N HIS A 12 21.66 8.20 -5.09
CA HIS A 12 23.01 7.64 -5.12
C HIS A 12 23.14 6.35 -4.30
N VAL A 13 22.48 6.28 -3.14
CA VAL A 13 22.41 5.07 -2.30
C VAL A 13 21.63 3.96 -3.00
N SER A 14 20.71 4.28 -3.92
CA SER A 14 19.88 3.30 -4.63
C SER A 14 20.66 2.27 -5.46
N LYS A 15 21.94 2.57 -5.81
CA LYS A 15 22.85 1.63 -6.50
C LYS A 15 23.07 0.32 -5.74
N TYR A 16 22.85 0.28 -4.42
CA TYR A 16 22.98 -0.92 -3.61
C TYR A 16 21.77 -1.87 -3.72
N GLY A 17 20.73 -1.47 -4.47
CA GLY A 17 19.55 -2.31 -4.75
C GLY A 17 18.67 -2.58 -3.53
N SER A 18 17.99 -3.72 -3.57
CA SER A 18 17.18 -4.24 -2.45
C SER A 18 17.86 -5.48 -1.88
N VAL A 19 18.25 -5.42 -0.63
CA VAL A 19 18.86 -6.53 0.10
C VAL A 19 17.96 -6.86 1.29
N LEU A 20 17.58 -8.13 1.42
CA LEU A 20 16.83 -8.61 2.59
C LEU A 20 17.83 -9.01 3.68
N GLY A 21 17.57 -8.57 4.90
CA GLY A 21 18.39 -8.84 6.07
C GLY A 21 18.32 -7.68 7.06
N LEU A 22 18.76 -7.89 8.28
CA LEU A 22 18.62 -6.90 9.35
C LEU A 22 19.96 -6.37 9.87
N ASP A 23 21.08 -6.88 9.37
CA ASP A 23 22.38 -6.55 9.96
C ASP A 23 22.80 -5.12 9.64
N THR A 24 22.64 -4.70 8.39
CA THR A 24 23.04 -3.34 7.96
C THR A 24 22.16 -2.27 8.60
N ILE A 25 20.84 -2.46 8.64
CA ILE A 25 19.95 -1.49 9.33
C ILE A 25 20.20 -1.48 10.83
N ARG A 26 20.57 -2.60 11.45
CA ARG A 26 20.92 -2.65 12.88
C ARG A 26 22.12 -1.77 13.18
N GLU A 27 23.17 -1.87 12.38
CA GLU A 27 24.36 -1.03 12.53
C GLU A 27 24.03 0.45 12.32
N LEU A 28 23.23 0.79 11.29
CA LEU A 28 22.80 2.16 11.04
C LEU A 28 22.00 2.73 12.21
N LEU A 29 21.03 1.98 12.74
CA LEU A 29 20.22 2.42 13.86
C LEU A 29 21.06 2.57 15.15
N HIS A 30 22.02 1.67 15.36
CA HIS A 30 22.96 1.79 16.49
C HIS A 30 23.76 3.09 16.43
N GLU A 31 24.29 3.45 15.25
CA GLU A 31 24.97 4.75 15.02
C GLU A 31 24.06 5.96 15.21
N LEU A 32 22.74 5.77 15.11
CA LEU A 32 21.72 6.80 15.32
C LEU A 32 21.10 6.79 16.73
N GLY A 33 21.62 5.95 17.66
CA GLY A 33 21.16 5.85 19.04
C GLY A 33 19.87 5.06 19.23
N ASP A 34 19.67 4.02 18.41
CA ASP A 34 18.59 3.04 18.48
C ASP A 34 17.18 3.63 18.68
N PRO A 35 16.75 4.59 17.83
CA PRO A 35 15.51 5.32 18.01
C PRO A 35 14.26 4.41 18.08
N GLN A 36 14.29 3.23 17.45
CA GLN A 36 13.19 2.26 17.41
C GLN A 36 12.90 1.63 18.79
N GLN A 37 13.83 1.65 19.73
CA GLN A 37 13.65 1.01 21.04
C GLN A 37 12.63 1.74 21.93
N ASP A 38 12.45 3.03 21.71
CA ASP A 38 11.53 3.88 22.49
C ASP A 38 10.12 3.98 21.89
N LEU A 39 9.87 3.31 20.76
CA LEU A 39 8.61 3.40 20.02
C LEU A 39 7.74 2.14 20.20
N LYS A 40 6.42 2.32 20.15
CA LYS A 40 5.44 1.24 20.21
C LYS A 40 4.82 1.03 18.83
N PHE A 41 4.84 -0.22 18.35
CA PHE A 41 4.50 -0.52 16.96
C PHE A 41 3.25 -1.39 16.82
N ILE A 42 2.48 -1.10 15.77
CA ILE A 42 1.55 -2.01 15.11
C ILE A 42 2.16 -2.32 13.76
N HIS A 43 2.59 -3.58 13.54
CA HIS A 43 3.36 -3.96 12.36
C HIS A 43 2.50 -4.76 11.38
N ILE A 44 2.43 -4.34 10.12
CA ILE A 44 1.49 -4.87 9.13
C ILE A 44 2.24 -5.51 7.96
N ALA A 45 2.00 -6.80 7.74
CA ALA A 45 2.45 -7.54 6.56
C ALA A 45 1.26 -8.03 5.73
N GLY A 46 1.52 -8.54 4.54
CA GLY A 46 0.51 -9.05 3.61
C GLY A 46 0.95 -8.83 2.17
N THR A 47 0.19 -9.35 1.22
CA THR A 47 0.39 -9.07 -0.20
C THR A 47 -0.41 -7.83 -0.58
N ASN A 48 -1.72 -7.85 -0.40
CA ASN A 48 -2.63 -6.74 -0.71
C ASN A 48 -3.34 -6.24 0.55
N GLY A 49 -3.67 -4.94 0.61
CA GLY A 49 -4.47 -4.38 1.70
C GLY A 49 -3.68 -3.75 2.85
N LYS A 50 -2.36 -3.97 2.95
CA LYS A 50 -1.52 -3.43 4.03
C LYS A 50 -1.77 -1.94 4.31
N GLY A 51 -1.60 -1.09 3.28
CA GLY A 51 -1.78 0.35 3.40
C GLY A 51 -3.22 0.77 3.75
N SER A 52 -4.26 0.01 3.30
CA SER A 52 -5.64 0.29 3.70
C SER A 52 -5.88 -0.03 5.18
N VAL A 53 -5.38 -1.18 5.67
CA VAL A 53 -5.45 -1.55 7.10
C VAL A 53 -4.71 -0.52 7.95
N LEU A 54 -3.50 -0.13 7.52
CA LEU A 54 -2.71 0.93 8.16
C LEU A 54 -3.50 2.23 8.26
N ALA A 55 -4.13 2.66 7.15
CA ALA A 55 -4.90 3.90 7.09
C ALA A 55 -6.06 3.90 8.09
N TYR A 56 -6.83 2.81 8.19
CA TYR A 56 -7.91 2.68 9.17
C TYR A 56 -7.39 2.73 10.61
N ILE A 57 -6.41 1.90 10.95
CA ILE A 57 -5.87 1.83 12.33
C ILE A 57 -5.31 3.18 12.75
N SER A 58 -4.44 3.77 11.92
CA SER A 58 -3.79 5.03 12.28
C SER A 58 -4.75 6.22 12.35
N SER A 59 -5.78 6.25 11.48
CA SER A 59 -6.82 7.29 11.53
C SER A 59 -7.60 7.22 12.86
N VAL A 60 -7.98 6.02 13.30
CA VAL A 60 -8.71 5.84 14.57
C VAL A 60 -7.83 6.19 15.77
N LEU A 61 -6.54 5.81 15.77
CA LEU A 61 -5.63 6.16 16.87
C LEU A 61 -5.46 7.69 16.96
N SER A 62 -5.32 8.39 15.83
CA SER A 62 -5.26 9.85 15.82
C SER A 62 -6.57 10.48 16.31
N GLU A 63 -7.76 9.97 15.91
CA GLU A 63 -9.06 10.43 16.43
C GLU A 63 -9.26 10.14 17.92
N ALA A 64 -8.61 9.10 18.44
CA ALA A 64 -8.59 8.80 19.88
C ALA A 64 -7.65 9.71 20.68
N GLY A 65 -6.95 10.63 20.01
CA GLY A 65 -6.06 11.61 20.64
C GLY A 65 -4.60 11.18 20.78
N TYR A 66 -4.22 10.02 20.20
CA TYR A 66 -2.83 9.56 20.20
C TYR A 66 -2.05 10.19 19.05
N ARG A 67 -0.82 10.62 19.31
CA ARG A 67 0.11 11.04 18.28
C ARG A 67 0.63 9.85 17.51
N THR A 68 0.14 9.67 16.29
CA THR A 68 0.27 8.43 15.52
C THR A 68 1.20 8.58 14.33
N GLY A 69 2.34 7.89 14.36
CA GLY A 69 3.24 7.76 13.21
C GLY A 69 2.71 6.74 12.19
N ARG A 70 2.94 7.02 10.90
CA ARG A 70 2.68 6.11 9.77
C ARG A 70 3.93 5.96 8.93
N TYR A 71 4.27 4.71 8.59
CA TYR A 71 5.31 4.41 7.61
C TYR A 71 4.74 3.52 6.52
N VAL A 72 4.81 3.97 5.27
CA VAL A 72 4.14 3.32 4.13
C VAL A 72 5.05 3.17 2.91
N SER A 73 4.83 2.13 2.12
CA SER A 73 5.51 1.89 0.85
C SER A 73 4.66 1.07 -0.12
N PRO A 74 4.77 1.32 -1.45
CA PRO A 74 5.44 2.46 -2.07
C PRO A 74 4.65 3.76 -1.92
N THR A 75 5.27 4.89 -2.25
CA THR A 75 4.60 6.20 -2.36
C THR A 75 3.88 6.34 -3.70
N VAL A 76 2.83 7.15 -3.75
CA VAL A 76 1.98 7.33 -4.95
C VAL A 76 1.97 8.78 -5.44
N ILE A 77 1.80 9.75 -4.54
CA ILE A 77 1.71 11.18 -4.88
C ILE A 77 3.02 11.89 -4.61
N SER A 78 3.54 11.74 -3.42
CA SER A 78 4.73 12.44 -2.96
C SER A 78 5.68 11.47 -2.27
N TYR A 79 6.96 11.67 -2.47
CA TYR A 79 7.97 10.87 -1.77
C TYR A 79 7.87 10.98 -0.25
N LEU A 80 7.47 12.16 0.25
CA LEU A 80 7.36 12.45 1.68
C LEU A 80 6.16 11.75 2.36
N GLU A 81 5.16 11.29 1.58
CA GLU A 81 4.01 10.58 2.14
C GLU A 81 4.37 9.23 2.78
N ARG A 82 5.61 8.76 2.59
CA ARG A 82 6.15 7.57 3.24
C ARG A 82 6.18 7.69 4.75
N ILE A 83 6.42 8.91 5.26
CA ILE A 83 6.59 9.22 6.68
C ILE A 83 5.56 10.28 7.07
N GLN A 84 4.59 9.91 7.89
CA GLN A 84 3.51 10.79 8.29
C GLN A 84 3.30 10.75 9.81
N ILE A 85 2.78 11.86 10.35
CA ILE A 85 2.23 11.92 11.71
C ILE A 85 0.83 12.51 11.61
N ASP A 86 -0.16 11.81 12.17
CA ASP A 86 -1.58 12.20 12.16
C ASP A 86 -2.10 12.54 10.75
N GLY A 87 -1.59 11.81 9.73
CA GLY A 87 -1.94 11.99 8.32
C GLY A 87 -1.19 13.11 7.60
N ALA A 88 -0.37 13.92 8.29
CA ALA A 88 0.48 14.92 7.67
C ALA A 88 1.87 14.35 7.35
N SER A 89 2.32 14.53 6.10
CA SER A 89 3.66 14.12 5.68
C SER A 89 4.75 14.92 6.40
N ILE A 90 5.92 14.29 6.60
CA ILE A 90 7.13 14.96 7.07
C ILE A 90 7.45 16.16 6.15
N SER A 91 7.92 17.27 6.73
CA SER A 91 8.32 18.43 5.94
C SER A 91 9.63 18.19 5.18
N GLU A 92 9.82 18.87 4.04
CA GLU A 92 11.07 18.82 3.27
C GLU A 92 12.30 19.18 4.11
N GLU A 93 12.18 20.19 4.95
CA GLU A 93 13.25 20.64 5.85
C GLU A 93 13.61 19.56 6.87
N THR A 94 12.61 18.96 7.53
CA THR A 94 12.84 17.91 8.53
C THR A 94 13.41 16.66 7.87
N PHE A 95 12.87 16.27 6.70
CA PHE A 95 13.39 15.13 5.95
C PHE A 95 14.86 15.35 5.56
N ALA A 96 15.23 16.52 5.05
CA ALA A 96 16.60 16.87 4.68
C ALA A 96 17.55 16.83 5.89
N ARG A 97 17.13 17.40 7.03
CA ARG A 97 17.89 17.39 8.27
C ARG A 97 18.15 15.97 8.80
N LEU A 98 17.13 15.10 8.75
CA LEU A 98 17.27 13.71 9.21
C LEU A 98 18.07 12.86 8.21
N THR A 99 17.98 13.15 6.92
CA THR A 99 18.84 12.52 5.91
C THR A 99 20.30 12.89 6.13
N ASP A 100 20.61 14.15 6.49
CA ASP A 100 21.97 14.57 6.84
C ASP A 100 22.51 13.81 8.06
N LYS A 101 21.71 13.61 9.11
CA LYS A 101 22.08 12.77 10.26
C LYS A 101 22.37 11.31 9.83
N ALA A 102 21.53 10.74 8.98
CA ALA A 102 21.71 9.38 8.47
C ALA A 102 22.99 9.28 7.62
N GLN A 103 23.27 10.25 6.75
CA GLN A 103 24.51 10.32 5.95
C GLN A 103 25.75 10.32 6.83
N GLN A 104 25.76 11.10 7.92
CA GLN A 104 26.87 11.14 8.86
C GLN A 104 27.07 9.80 9.58
N ALA A 105 26.00 9.10 9.95
CA ALA A 105 26.04 7.78 10.52
C ALA A 105 26.60 6.74 9.54
N ILE A 106 26.15 6.78 8.29
CA ILE A 106 26.64 5.91 7.20
C ILE A 106 28.14 6.13 6.97
N ALA A 107 28.60 7.39 6.94
CA ALA A 107 30.03 7.68 6.80
C ALA A 107 30.88 7.07 7.93
N ARG A 108 30.36 7.04 9.18
CA ARG A 108 31.05 6.36 10.30
C ARG A 108 31.05 4.83 10.11
N MET A 109 29.94 4.23 9.66
CA MET A 109 29.87 2.81 9.34
C MET A 109 30.90 2.42 8.27
N GLU A 110 30.97 3.17 7.17
CA GLU A 110 31.90 2.93 6.07
C GLU A 110 33.36 3.10 6.52
N ALA A 111 33.68 4.11 7.33
CA ALA A 111 35.00 4.30 7.93
C ALA A 111 35.39 3.14 8.84
N ALA A 112 34.43 2.46 9.47
CA ALA A 112 34.63 1.25 10.27
C ALA A 112 34.64 -0.04 9.44
N GLY A 113 34.57 0.05 8.11
CA GLY A 113 34.56 -1.10 7.18
C GLY A 113 33.23 -1.86 7.13
N LYS A 114 32.13 -1.25 7.59
CA LYS A 114 30.77 -1.84 7.53
C LYS A 114 30.14 -1.60 6.16
N PRO A 115 29.19 -2.47 5.73
CA PRO A 115 28.49 -2.30 4.46
C PRO A 115 27.59 -1.06 4.48
N SER A 116 27.41 -0.43 3.32
CA SER A 116 26.50 0.70 3.13
C SER A 116 25.03 0.21 3.10
N PRO A 117 24.10 0.90 3.77
CA PRO A 117 22.68 0.51 3.77
C PRO A 117 22.02 0.76 2.41
N THR A 118 20.91 0.07 2.17
CA THR A 118 20.00 0.32 1.06
C THR A 118 19.16 1.57 1.30
N VAL A 119 18.56 2.14 0.24
CA VAL A 119 17.65 3.30 0.37
C VAL A 119 16.52 3.01 1.35
N PHE A 120 15.91 1.82 1.28
CA PHE A 120 14.79 1.46 2.16
C PHE A 120 15.21 1.39 3.64
N GLU A 121 16.41 0.92 3.93
CA GLU A 121 16.97 0.93 5.30
C GLU A 121 17.22 2.36 5.79
N VAL A 122 17.74 3.25 4.94
CA VAL A 122 17.95 4.67 5.29
C VAL A 122 16.62 5.36 5.54
N GLU A 123 15.63 5.17 4.67
CA GLU A 123 14.27 5.72 4.82
C GLU A 123 13.59 5.23 6.10
N THR A 124 13.75 3.95 6.43
CA THR A 124 13.23 3.35 7.67
C THR A 124 13.89 3.98 8.90
N ALA A 125 15.21 4.18 8.86
CA ALA A 125 15.93 4.84 9.96
C ALA A 125 15.51 6.32 10.12
N ILE A 126 15.33 7.06 9.03
CA ILE A 126 14.80 8.43 9.03
C ILE A 126 13.40 8.47 9.68
N ALA A 127 12.53 7.52 9.34
CA ALA A 127 11.20 7.43 9.90
C ALA A 127 11.24 7.23 11.44
N PHE A 128 12.07 6.31 11.93
CA PHE A 128 12.18 6.07 13.37
C PHE A 128 12.76 7.26 14.11
N LEU A 129 13.76 7.93 13.54
CA LEU A 129 14.27 9.20 14.11
C LEU A 129 13.16 10.25 14.21
N TYR A 130 12.37 10.43 13.15
CA TYR A 130 11.28 11.40 13.13
C TYR A 130 10.21 11.09 14.16
N PHE A 131 9.76 9.83 14.24
CA PHE A 131 8.74 9.41 15.21
C PHE A 131 9.22 9.56 16.66
N LYS A 132 10.49 9.25 16.93
CA LYS A 132 11.09 9.46 18.26
C LYS A 132 11.20 10.95 18.61
N GLU A 133 11.78 11.77 17.71
CA GLU A 133 11.96 13.21 17.94
C GLU A 133 10.63 13.96 18.12
N THR A 134 9.55 13.44 17.54
CA THR A 134 8.22 14.02 17.63
C THR A 134 7.33 13.38 18.70
N TYR A 135 7.86 12.46 19.50
CA TYR A 135 7.16 11.81 20.60
C TYR A 135 5.87 11.10 20.16
N CYS A 136 5.93 10.29 19.10
CA CYS A 136 4.79 9.47 18.71
C CYS A 136 4.44 8.46 19.81
N ASP A 137 3.15 8.38 20.17
CA ASP A 137 2.64 7.39 21.12
C ASP A 137 2.66 6.00 20.52
N TYR A 138 2.25 5.90 19.24
CA TYR A 138 2.19 4.66 18.47
C TYR A 138 2.65 4.88 17.03
N VAL A 139 3.23 3.84 16.44
CA VAL A 139 3.63 3.82 15.03
C VAL A 139 2.94 2.65 14.33
N VAL A 140 2.16 2.94 13.29
CA VAL A 140 1.60 1.94 12.39
C VAL A 140 2.55 1.78 11.22
N LEU A 141 3.18 0.60 11.12
CA LEU A 141 4.33 0.33 10.28
C LEU A 141 3.99 -0.71 9.21
N GLU A 142 4.08 -0.33 7.94
CA GLU A 142 3.89 -1.24 6.81
C GLU A 142 5.23 -1.90 6.43
N CYS A 143 5.25 -3.25 6.34
CA CYS A 143 6.36 -3.96 5.72
C CYS A 143 6.52 -3.57 4.25
N GLY A 144 7.73 -3.30 3.83
CA GLY A 144 8.05 -3.06 2.43
C GLY A 144 7.90 -4.33 1.58
N MET A 145 8.60 -5.40 1.96
CA MET A 145 8.58 -6.67 1.25
C MET A 145 8.83 -7.85 2.20
N GLY A 146 7.98 -8.87 2.10
CA GLY A 146 8.14 -10.07 2.94
C GLY A 146 7.74 -9.85 4.38
N GLY A 147 8.68 -9.93 5.31
CA GLY A 147 8.49 -9.78 6.76
C GLY A 147 9.79 -10.04 7.51
N GLU A 148 10.30 -11.27 7.53
CA GLU A 148 11.46 -11.69 8.35
C GLU A 148 12.71 -10.82 8.11
N GLY A 149 13.10 -10.64 6.86
CA GLY A 149 14.27 -9.86 6.45
C GLY A 149 13.96 -8.43 6.04
N ASP A 150 12.73 -7.93 6.24
CA ASP A 150 12.36 -6.56 5.91
C ASP A 150 12.96 -5.58 6.91
N ALA A 151 13.50 -4.47 6.44
CA ALA A 151 14.15 -3.48 7.30
C ALA A 151 13.23 -2.98 8.43
N THR A 152 11.91 -2.93 8.20
CA THR A 152 10.95 -2.55 9.24
C THR A 152 10.88 -3.55 10.39
N ASN A 153 11.32 -4.80 10.17
CA ASN A 153 11.28 -5.84 11.20
C ASN A 153 12.42 -5.75 12.24
N ILE A 154 13.27 -4.74 12.17
CA ILE A 154 14.31 -4.47 13.18
C ILE A 154 13.73 -4.01 14.53
N ILE A 155 12.47 -3.65 14.59
CA ILE A 155 11.77 -3.14 15.78
C ILE A 155 11.71 -4.17 16.92
N PRO A 156 11.48 -3.76 18.19
CA PRO A 156 11.12 -4.68 19.28
C PRO A 156 9.80 -5.40 18.97
N ALA A 157 9.32 -6.25 19.90
CA ALA A 157 8.05 -6.92 19.74
C ALA A 157 6.92 -5.90 19.54
N PRO A 158 6.16 -5.94 18.42
CA PRO A 158 5.06 -5.03 18.22
C PRO A 158 3.88 -5.38 19.17
N LEU A 159 3.01 -4.42 19.46
CA LEU A 159 1.76 -4.68 20.17
C LEU A 159 0.88 -5.67 19.39
N CYS A 160 0.80 -5.46 18.08
CA CYS A 160 0.11 -6.35 17.15
C CYS A 160 0.96 -6.59 15.90
N ALA A 161 1.09 -7.87 15.52
CA ALA A 161 1.52 -8.30 14.19
C ALA A 161 0.25 -8.56 13.36
N VAL A 162 0.04 -7.74 12.33
CA VAL A 162 -1.21 -7.72 11.57
C VAL A 162 -0.97 -8.22 10.14
N PHE A 163 -1.79 -9.15 9.69
CA PHE A 163 -1.68 -9.73 8.34
C PHE A 163 -2.90 -9.36 7.50
N ALA A 164 -2.68 -8.51 6.51
CA ALA A 164 -3.62 -8.31 5.42
C ALA A 164 -3.64 -9.56 4.51
N SER A 165 -4.40 -9.55 3.40
CA SER A 165 -4.50 -10.74 2.55
C SER A 165 -3.14 -11.18 1.99
N ILE A 166 -2.90 -12.50 1.98
CA ILE A 166 -1.71 -13.13 1.40
C ILE A 166 -2.12 -13.82 0.11
N SER A 167 -1.37 -13.62 -0.95
CA SER A 167 -1.51 -14.25 -2.26
C SER A 167 -0.15 -14.38 -2.91
N LEU A 168 -0.08 -15.05 -4.05
CA LEU A 168 1.14 -15.13 -4.85
C LEU A 168 1.56 -13.73 -5.29
N ASP A 169 2.77 -13.34 -4.96
CA ASP A 169 3.47 -12.14 -5.43
C ASP A 169 4.96 -12.26 -5.08
N HIS A 170 5.82 -11.57 -5.81
CA HIS A 170 7.28 -11.62 -5.64
C HIS A 170 7.84 -13.05 -5.64
N LEU A 171 7.35 -13.88 -6.57
CA LEU A 171 7.82 -15.26 -6.74
C LEU A 171 9.34 -15.30 -6.95
N GLY A 172 9.98 -16.33 -6.38
CA GLY A 172 11.44 -16.48 -6.39
C GLY A 172 12.19 -15.61 -5.36
N ILE A 173 11.53 -14.59 -4.77
CA ILE A 173 12.13 -13.74 -3.72
C ILE A 173 11.56 -14.14 -2.35
N LEU A 174 10.23 -14.20 -2.22
CA LEU A 174 9.55 -14.50 -0.96
C LEU A 174 9.16 -15.97 -0.79
N GLY A 175 9.25 -16.74 -1.87
CA GLY A 175 8.86 -18.13 -1.97
C GLY A 175 8.13 -18.40 -3.28
N ASN A 176 7.88 -19.69 -3.57
CA ASN A 176 7.21 -20.16 -4.79
C ASN A 176 5.80 -20.70 -4.52
N SER A 177 5.40 -20.73 -3.25
CA SER A 177 4.08 -21.17 -2.80
C SER A 177 3.47 -20.17 -1.82
N ILE A 178 2.14 -20.24 -1.64
CA ILE A 178 1.41 -19.42 -0.65
C ILE A 178 1.95 -19.70 0.75
N GLU A 179 2.27 -20.95 1.07
CA GLU A 179 2.83 -21.32 2.36
C GLU A 179 4.19 -20.66 2.61
N GLU A 180 5.14 -20.75 1.65
CA GLU A 180 6.46 -20.14 1.77
C GLU A 180 6.37 -18.61 1.95
N ILE A 181 5.54 -17.95 1.14
CA ILE A 181 5.28 -16.51 1.25
C ILE A 181 4.70 -16.16 2.63
N ALA A 182 3.76 -16.98 3.13
CA ALA A 182 3.18 -16.78 4.46
C ALA A 182 4.21 -16.97 5.58
N ARG A 183 5.10 -17.97 5.49
CA ARG A 183 6.19 -18.18 6.46
C ARG A 183 7.16 -17.01 6.49
N THR A 184 7.56 -16.49 5.32
CA THR A 184 8.40 -15.29 5.23
C THR A 184 7.73 -14.07 5.88
N LYS A 185 6.41 -13.89 5.64
CA LYS A 185 5.65 -12.80 6.26
C LYS A 185 5.46 -12.99 7.76
N ALA A 186 5.29 -14.23 8.23
CA ALA A 186 5.16 -14.57 9.64
C ALA A 186 6.39 -14.18 10.48
N GLY A 187 7.53 -13.86 9.85
CA GLY A 187 8.73 -13.35 10.53
C GLY A 187 8.49 -12.07 11.35
N ILE A 188 7.42 -11.31 11.10
CA ILE A 188 7.07 -10.14 11.93
C ILE A 188 6.44 -10.51 13.28
N ILE A 189 6.03 -11.77 13.47
CA ILE A 189 5.50 -12.24 14.75
C ILE A 189 6.67 -12.37 15.73
N LYS A 190 6.60 -11.69 16.85
CA LYS A 190 7.61 -11.73 17.92
C LYS A 190 6.96 -12.13 19.26
N PRO A 191 7.70 -12.80 20.16
CA PRO A 191 7.15 -13.19 21.45
C PRO A 191 6.47 -12.02 22.18
N GLY A 192 5.26 -12.25 22.70
CA GLY A 192 4.48 -11.26 23.43
C GLY A 192 3.54 -10.38 22.59
N CYS A 193 3.61 -10.45 21.24
CA CYS A 193 2.67 -9.70 20.41
C CYS A 193 1.32 -10.42 20.24
N GLN A 194 0.29 -9.67 19.87
CA GLN A 194 -0.98 -10.22 19.40
C GLN A 194 -0.94 -10.40 17.88
N VAL A 195 -1.46 -11.51 17.36
CA VAL A 195 -1.49 -11.78 15.93
C VAL A 195 -2.91 -11.66 15.39
N ILE A 196 -3.12 -10.73 14.48
CA ILE A 196 -4.40 -10.49 13.82
C ILE A 196 -4.26 -10.78 12.32
N SER A 197 -5.15 -11.58 11.75
CA SER A 197 -5.09 -11.95 10.34
C SER A 197 -6.42 -11.72 9.62
N ALA A 198 -6.34 -11.22 8.38
CA ALA A 198 -7.44 -11.35 7.44
C ALA A 198 -7.79 -12.83 7.20
N PRO A 199 -8.95 -13.16 6.63
CA PRO A 199 -9.20 -14.48 6.06
C PRO A 199 -8.10 -14.80 5.04
N GLN A 200 -7.54 -16.00 5.13
CA GLN A 200 -6.40 -16.43 4.31
C GLN A 200 -6.71 -17.74 3.60
N PRO A 201 -6.02 -18.06 2.50
CA PRO A 201 -5.92 -19.44 2.03
C PRO A 201 -5.44 -20.37 3.16
N GLU A 202 -5.87 -21.62 3.15
CA GLU A 202 -5.66 -22.57 4.25
C GLU A 202 -4.17 -22.70 4.60
N GLU A 203 -3.31 -22.83 3.60
CA GLU A 203 -1.86 -22.97 3.79
C GLU A 203 -1.25 -21.75 4.48
N ALA A 204 -1.71 -20.54 4.11
CA ALA A 204 -1.24 -19.31 4.75
C ALA A 204 -1.76 -19.20 6.19
N ALA A 205 -3.03 -19.53 6.43
CA ALA A 205 -3.62 -19.50 7.76
C ALA A 205 -2.89 -20.47 8.72
N LEU A 206 -2.59 -21.67 8.25
CA LEU A 206 -1.84 -22.68 9.02
C LEU A 206 -0.42 -22.20 9.35
N ALA A 207 0.30 -21.64 8.36
CA ALA A 207 1.66 -21.13 8.56
C ALA A 207 1.70 -19.99 9.61
N LEU A 208 0.76 -19.04 9.54
CA LEU A 208 0.65 -17.95 10.52
C LEU A 208 0.30 -18.44 11.91
N LYS A 209 -0.68 -19.34 12.02
CA LYS A 209 -1.16 -19.94 13.29
C LYS A 209 -0.05 -20.77 13.96
N GLU A 210 0.68 -21.56 13.18
CA GLU A 210 1.79 -22.35 13.68
C GLU A 210 2.91 -21.46 14.23
N THR A 211 3.31 -20.42 13.49
CA THR A 211 4.33 -19.46 13.92
C THR A 211 3.90 -18.72 15.19
N ALA A 212 2.65 -18.29 15.27
CA ALA A 212 2.11 -17.65 16.48
C ALA A 212 2.18 -18.59 17.69
N ARG A 213 1.76 -19.85 17.52
CA ARG A 213 1.85 -20.89 18.56
C ARG A 213 3.28 -21.14 19.02
N GLN A 214 4.24 -21.28 18.10
CA GLN A 214 5.66 -21.49 18.40
C GLN A 214 6.26 -20.34 19.21
N LYS A 215 5.81 -19.10 18.95
CA LYS A 215 6.26 -17.89 19.65
C LYS A 215 5.42 -17.52 20.87
N GLY A 216 4.47 -18.38 21.27
CA GLY A 216 3.61 -18.14 22.44
C GLY A 216 2.67 -16.94 22.29
N CYS A 217 2.29 -16.59 21.06
CA CYS A 217 1.42 -15.48 20.73
C CYS A 217 -0.03 -15.97 20.56
N THR A 218 -1.01 -15.11 20.91
CA THR A 218 -2.41 -15.35 20.54
C THR A 218 -2.57 -15.13 19.04
N PHE A 219 -3.43 -15.92 18.40
CA PHE A 219 -3.77 -15.79 16.99
C PHE A 219 -5.27 -15.58 16.84
N HIS A 220 -5.64 -14.48 16.17
CA HIS A 220 -7.02 -14.18 15.86
C HIS A 220 -7.16 -13.93 14.34
N GLN A 221 -8.04 -14.71 13.70
CA GLN A 221 -8.38 -14.51 12.29
C GLN A 221 -9.78 -13.90 12.19
N VAL A 222 -9.92 -12.88 11.36
CA VAL A 222 -11.19 -12.26 11.03
C VAL A 222 -12.14 -13.31 10.45
N ASP A 223 -13.35 -13.35 10.96
CA ASP A 223 -14.45 -14.14 10.40
C ASP A 223 -15.22 -13.26 9.41
N ASP A 224 -15.03 -13.51 8.13
CA ASP A 224 -15.67 -12.74 7.05
C ASP A 224 -17.19 -12.99 6.98
N MET A 225 -17.68 -14.11 7.52
CA MET A 225 -19.12 -14.37 7.64
C MET A 225 -19.83 -13.37 8.58
N CYS A 226 -19.08 -12.73 9.48
CA CYS A 226 -19.59 -11.67 10.35
C CYS A 226 -19.68 -10.30 9.63
N ILE A 227 -19.16 -10.18 8.41
CA ILE A 227 -19.20 -8.93 7.62
C ILE A 227 -20.50 -8.90 6.83
N ARG A 228 -21.38 -7.94 7.13
CA ARG A 228 -22.56 -7.65 6.33
C ARG A 228 -22.40 -6.34 5.63
N GLN A 229 -22.31 -6.35 4.30
CA GLN A 229 -22.33 -5.15 3.49
C GLN A 229 -23.77 -4.64 3.37
N VAL A 230 -24.03 -3.44 3.86
CA VAL A 230 -25.37 -2.84 3.88
C VAL A 230 -25.62 -2.03 2.61
N GLN A 231 -24.63 -1.27 2.18
CA GLN A 231 -24.69 -0.43 1.00
C GLN A 231 -23.30 -0.27 0.40
N GLU A 232 -23.20 -0.22 -0.94
CA GLU A 232 -21.96 0.08 -1.67
C GLU A 232 -22.22 1.07 -2.81
N SER A 233 -21.30 1.99 -3.01
CA SER A 233 -21.24 2.89 -4.17
C SER A 233 -19.77 3.24 -4.44
N TRP A 234 -19.51 3.92 -5.55
CA TRP A 234 -18.17 4.43 -5.86
C TRP A 234 -17.63 5.43 -4.82
N LYS A 235 -18.47 6.01 -3.96
CA LYS A 235 -18.08 6.94 -2.87
C LYS A 235 -17.60 6.20 -1.62
N GLY A 236 -17.90 4.92 -1.50
CA GLY A 236 -17.66 4.12 -0.32
C GLY A 236 -18.77 3.12 -0.06
N GLN A 237 -18.75 2.53 1.11
CA GLN A 237 -19.69 1.50 1.53
C GLN A 237 -20.03 1.61 3.01
N THR A 238 -21.14 1.01 3.41
CA THR A 238 -21.54 0.87 4.82
C THR A 238 -21.56 -0.61 5.16
N ILE A 239 -20.96 -0.96 6.29
CA ILE A 239 -20.91 -2.35 6.77
C ILE A 239 -21.39 -2.48 8.21
N ASP A 240 -21.92 -3.67 8.52
CA ASP A 240 -22.02 -4.16 9.89
C ASP A 240 -20.91 -5.20 10.11
N TYR A 241 -20.24 -5.16 11.23
CA TYR A 241 -19.29 -6.16 11.66
C TYR A 241 -19.38 -6.35 13.17
N ARG A 242 -19.77 -7.55 13.60
CA ARG A 242 -20.02 -7.87 15.01
C ARG A 242 -20.92 -6.80 15.68
N GLU A 243 -20.42 -6.14 16.73
CA GLU A 243 -21.14 -5.08 17.46
C GLU A 243 -21.18 -3.75 16.69
N GLN A 244 -20.26 -3.54 15.74
CA GLN A 244 -20.22 -2.34 14.91
C GLN A 244 -21.33 -2.36 13.89
N LYS A 245 -22.23 -1.36 13.94
CA LYS A 245 -23.36 -1.23 13.03
C LYS A 245 -23.28 0.06 12.25
N GLY A 246 -23.58 -0.03 10.94
CA GLY A 246 -23.64 1.14 10.07
C GLY A 246 -22.31 1.85 9.90
N LEU A 247 -21.17 1.15 10.02
CA LEU A 247 -19.85 1.74 9.88
C LEU A 247 -19.60 2.16 8.42
N TYR A 248 -19.41 3.44 8.20
CA TYR A 248 -19.11 3.98 6.87
C TYR A 248 -17.61 3.87 6.55
N LEU A 249 -17.32 3.29 5.39
CA LEU A 249 -15.99 3.15 4.82
C LEU A 249 -15.91 3.97 3.52
N PRO A 250 -15.02 4.96 3.40
CA PRO A 250 -14.88 5.74 2.17
C PRO A 250 -14.18 5.00 1.03
N LEU A 251 -13.67 3.79 1.30
CA LEU A 251 -13.04 2.94 0.30
C LEU A 251 -14.05 1.86 -0.15
N PRO A 252 -14.45 1.82 -1.44
CA PRO A 252 -15.37 0.82 -1.95
C PRO A 252 -14.67 -0.52 -2.21
N GLY A 253 -15.46 -1.57 -2.30
CA GLY A 253 -15.01 -2.92 -2.61
C GLY A 253 -15.07 -3.88 -1.42
N ALA A 254 -15.52 -5.12 -1.67
CA ALA A 254 -15.65 -6.15 -0.62
C ALA A 254 -14.33 -6.40 0.12
N HIS A 255 -13.19 -6.33 -0.58
CA HIS A 255 -11.86 -6.46 0.03
C HIS A 255 -11.57 -5.34 1.05
N GLN A 256 -12.15 -4.15 0.88
CA GLN A 256 -12.01 -3.05 1.84
C GLN A 256 -12.85 -3.28 3.10
N ALA A 257 -13.98 -3.97 2.99
CA ALA A 257 -14.74 -4.43 4.16
C ALA A 257 -13.93 -5.43 5.00
N ILE A 258 -13.19 -6.34 4.36
CA ILE A 258 -12.25 -7.25 5.04
C ILE A 258 -11.11 -6.47 5.69
N ASN A 259 -10.49 -5.51 4.99
CA ASN A 259 -9.43 -4.66 5.55
C ASN A 259 -9.94 -3.86 6.77
N ALA A 260 -11.16 -3.36 6.71
CA ALA A 260 -11.82 -2.67 7.81
C ALA A 260 -12.03 -3.60 9.02
N ALA A 261 -12.48 -4.83 8.79
CA ALA A 261 -12.65 -5.83 9.86
C ALA A 261 -11.30 -6.19 10.52
N VAL A 262 -10.21 -6.32 9.74
CA VAL A 262 -8.85 -6.52 10.27
C VAL A 262 -8.44 -5.34 11.16
N ALA A 263 -8.72 -4.12 10.73
CA ALA A 263 -8.44 -2.92 11.52
C ALA A 263 -9.27 -2.90 12.82
N LEU A 264 -10.55 -3.22 12.76
CA LEU A 264 -11.42 -3.32 13.95
C LEU A 264 -10.92 -4.35 14.96
N GLU A 265 -10.54 -5.56 14.51
CA GLU A 265 -9.99 -6.60 15.39
C GLU A 265 -8.65 -6.16 16.00
N THR A 266 -7.82 -5.42 15.24
CA THR A 266 -6.59 -4.85 15.75
C THR A 266 -6.87 -3.81 16.83
N LEU A 267 -7.81 -2.89 16.61
CA LEU A 267 -8.22 -1.87 17.59
C LEU A 267 -8.83 -2.50 18.85
N ASP A 268 -9.65 -3.55 18.71
CA ASP A 268 -10.17 -4.30 19.84
C ASP A 268 -9.06 -4.99 20.64
N SER A 269 -8.08 -5.57 19.95
CA SER A 269 -6.89 -6.13 20.58
C SER A 269 -6.08 -5.08 21.36
N LEU A 270 -5.93 -3.88 20.82
CA LEU A 270 -5.26 -2.76 21.51
C LEU A 270 -6.06 -2.29 22.73
N ARG A 271 -7.40 -2.23 22.67
CA ARG A 271 -8.26 -1.95 23.83
C ARG A 271 -8.05 -2.97 24.94
N LYS A 272 -7.98 -4.27 24.61
CA LYS A 272 -7.71 -5.35 25.57
C LYS A 272 -6.31 -5.24 26.19
N GLN A 273 -5.37 -4.59 25.53
CA GLN A 273 -4.05 -4.28 26.06
C GLN A 273 -4.01 -2.94 26.86
N GLY A 274 -5.17 -2.31 27.08
CA GLY A 274 -5.32 -1.13 27.93
C GLY A 274 -5.33 0.21 27.19
N LEU A 275 -5.36 0.26 25.84
CA LEU A 275 -5.52 1.51 25.11
C LEU A 275 -6.96 2.02 25.21
N THR A 276 -7.10 3.29 25.49
CA THR A 276 -8.40 3.96 25.48
C THR A 276 -8.76 4.41 24.07
N ILE A 277 -9.66 3.70 23.41
CA ILE A 277 -10.14 4.03 22.07
C ILE A 277 -11.66 4.20 22.15
N PRO A 278 -12.19 5.43 22.26
CA PRO A 278 -13.62 5.68 22.33
C PRO A 278 -14.35 5.20 21.06
N GLU A 279 -15.62 4.81 21.21
CA GLU A 279 -16.43 4.35 20.07
C GLU A 279 -16.56 5.44 18.98
N GLY A 280 -16.74 6.71 19.40
CA GLY A 280 -16.77 7.84 18.47
C GLY A 280 -15.49 8.00 17.66
N ALA A 281 -14.32 7.65 18.23
CA ALA A 281 -13.06 7.68 17.51
C ALA A 281 -13.00 6.60 16.40
N ILE A 282 -13.62 5.45 16.59
CA ILE A 282 -13.75 4.42 15.56
C ILE A 282 -14.61 4.96 14.42
N GLN A 283 -15.82 5.45 14.70
CA GLN A 283 -16.74 5.94 13.69
C GLN A 283 -16.13 7.09 12.85
N GLU A 284 -15.58 8.11 13.51
CA GLU A 284 -14.99 9.25 12.83
C GLU A 284 -13.65 8.91 12.15
N GLY A 285 -12.82 8.06 12.78
CA GLY A 285 -11.55 7.63 12.21
C GLY A 285 -11.74 6.85 10.92
N PHE A 286 -12.68 5.92 10.86
CA PHE A 286 -12.98 5.18 9.63
C PHE A 286 -13.52 6.09 8.54
N LYS A 287 -14.44 6.98 8.87
CA LYS A 287 -15.08 7.92 7.93
C LYS A 287 -14.09 8.90 7.30
N LYS A 288 -13.05 9.31 8.02
CA LYS A 288 -12.03 10.27 7.57
C LYS A 288 -10.92 9.65 6.73
N VAL A 289 -10.86 8.33 6.59
CA VAL A 289 -9.79 7.67 5.83
C VAL A 289 -9.78 8.16 4.39
N GLN A 290 -8.60 8.62 3.96
CA GLN A 290 -8.29 8.90 2.57
C GLN A 290 -7.07 8.08 2.19
N TRP A 291 -7.22 7.26 1.12
CA TRP A 291 -6.12 6.41 0.66
C TRP A 291 -6.04 6.45 -0.85
N PHE A 292 -5.18 7.32 -1.35
CA PHE A 292 -5.03 7.55 -2.77
C PHE A 292 -4.57 6.27 -3.52
N GLY A 293 -5.11 6.08 -4.74
CA GLY A 293 -4.81 4.89 -5.53
C GLY A 293 -5.58 3.63 -5.09
N ARG A 294 -6.67 3.81 -4.34
CA ARG A 294 -7.63 2.74 -4.04
C ARG A 294 -9.01 3.16 -4.52
N PHE A 295 -9.30 2.83 -5.77
CA PHE A 295 -10.51 3.22 -6.50
C PHE A 295 -10.83 4.71 -6.34
N THR A 296 -9.82 5.55 -6.52
CA THR A 296 -9.92 7.00 -6.30
C THR A 296 -10.53 7.68 -7.50
N CYS A 297 -11.59 8.44 -7.29
CA CYS A 297 -12.22 9.27 -8.31
C CYS A 297 -11.45 10.58 -8.49
N LEU A 298 -10.91 10.83 -9.69
CA LEU A 298 -10.24 12.08 -10.06
C LEU A 298 -11.19 13.08 -10.71
N MET A 299 -12.18 12.58 -11.48
CA MET A 299 -13.13 13.41 -12.23
C MET A 299 -14.49 12.70 -12.33
N LYS A 300 -15.57 13.47 -12.47
CA LYS A 300 -16.95 12.94 -12.49
C LYS A 300 -17.63 13.02 -13.84
N SER A 301 -17.09 13.77 -14.80
CA SER A 301 -17.67 13.91 -16.14
C SER A 301 -16.58 14.14 -17.18
N PRO A 302 -16.17 13.08 -17.92
CA PRO A 302 -16.49 11.66 -17.69
C PRO A 302 -15.93 11.16 -16.35
N TRP A 303 -16.43 10.03 -15.87
CA TRP A 303 -15.85 9.42 -14.66
C TRP A 303 -14.42 8.99 -14.92
N PHE A 304 -13.49 9.42 -14.07
CA PHE A 304 -12.10 9.00 -14.13
C PHE A 304 -11.65 8.45 -12.79
N PHE A 305 -11.34 7.15 -12.75
CA PHE A 305 -10.86 6.45 -11.57
C PHE A 305 -9.42 5.99 -11.74
N ILE A 306 -8.71 5.87 -10.63
CA ILE A 306 -7.39 5.26 -10.56
C ILE A 306 -7.37 4.19 -9.48
N ASP A 307 -6.64 3.11 -9.72
CA ASP A 307 -6.44 2.03 -8.75
C ASP A 307 -5.05 1.39 -8.88
N GLY A 308 -4.47 1.01 -7.74
CA GLY A 308 -3.14 0.40 -7.66
C GLY A 308 -3.10 -1.10 -7.90
N ALA A 309 -4.16 -1.74 -8.42
CA ALA A 309 -4.18 -3.17 -8.71
C ALA A 309 -3.08 -3.54 -9.72
N HIS A 310 -2.17 -4.44 -9.32
CA HIS A 310 -0.98 -4.81 -10.10
C HIS A 310 -0.62 -6.30 -10.01
N ASN A 311 -1.49 -7.11 -9.43
CA ASN A 311 -1.41 -8.57 -9.42
C ASN A 311 -2.81 -9.19 -9.65
N PRO A 312 -2.92 -10.48 -9.98
CA PRO A 312 -4.21 -11.10 -10.31
C PRO A 312 -5.25 -11.00 -9.18
N ALA A 313 -4.84 -11.15 -7.94
CA ALA A 313 -5.75 -11.05 -6.80
C ALA A 313 -6.36 -9.64 -6.67
N ALA A 314 -5.53 -8.59 -6.78
CA ALA A 314 -5.98 -7.21 -6.77
C ALA A 314 -6.86 -6.88 -8.01
N ALA A 315 -6.51 -7.40 -9.19
CA ALA A 315 -7.30 -7.23 -10.41
C ALA A 315 -8.71 -7.84 -10.27
N ARG A 316 -8.86 -9.02 -9.64
CA ARG A 316 -10.17 -9.62 -9.34
C ARG A 316 -10.98 -8.73 -8.39
N CYS A 317 -10.38 -8.19 -7.36
CA CYS A 317 -11.03 -7.24 -6.44
C CYS A 317 -11.50 -5.99 -7.17
N LEU A 318 -10.64 -5.40 -8.01
CA LEU A 318 -10.96 -4.22 -8.82
C LEU A 318 -12.10 -4.50 -9.80
N ALA A 319 -12.03 -5.59 -10.54
CA ALA A 319 -13.09 -6.01 -11.46
C ALA A 319 -14.45 -6.21 -10.74
N GLY A 320 -14.43 -6.81 -9.55
CA GLY A 320 -15.61 -6.96 -8.69
C GLY A 320 -16.18 -5.62 -8.25
N THR A 321 -15.33 -4.68 -7.81
CA THR A 321 -15.73 -3.32 -7.41
C THR A 321 -16.36 -2.55 -8.58
N VAL A 322 -15.72 -2.58 -9.75
CA VAL A 322 -16.26 -1.93 -10.97
C VAL A 322 -17.65 -2.47 -11.33
N ARG A 323 -17.83 -3.81 -11.36
CA ARG A 323 -19.12 -4.42 -11.70
C ARG A 323 -20.24 -4.03 -10.73
N ARG A 324 -19.93 -3.83 -9.45
CA ARG A 324 -20.93 -3.39 -8.46
C ARG A 324 -21.21 -1.91 -8.52
N CYS A 325 -20.17 -1.07 -8.71
CA CYS A 325 -20.34 0.38 -8.78
C CYS A 325 -20.92 0.85 -10.14
N PHE A 326 -20.63 0.12 -11.22
CA PHE A 326 -20.98 0.46 -12.61
C PHE A 326 -21.44 -0.77 -13.39
N PRO A 327 -22.56 -1.43 -13.01
CA PRO A 327 -22.94 -2.76 -13.52
C PRO A 327 -23.14 -2.80 -15.05
N ASP A 328 -23.62 -1.70 -15.65
CA ASP A 328 -23.97 -1.65 -17.08
C ASP A 328 -22.93 -0.89 -17.92
N LYS A 329 -21.76 -0.58 -17.35
CA LYS A 329 -20.73 0.21 -18.03
C LYS A 329 -19.59 -0.65 -18.52
N ARG A 330 -19.13 -0.36 -19.72
CA ARG A 330 -17.82 -0.77 -20.22
C ARG A 330 -16.82 0.35 -19.98
N LEU A 331 -15.55 -0.01 -19.77
CA LEU A 331 -14.53 0.89 -19.32
C LEU A 331 -13.60 1.31 -20.47
N ILE A 332 -13.16 2.56 -20.44
CA ILE A 332 -11.96 3.00 -21.13
C ILE A 332 -10.80 2.71 -20.18
N LEU A 333 -9.96 1.75 -20.51
CA LEU A 333 -8.86 1.31 -19.66
C LEU A 333 -7.55 1.99 -20.02
N ILE A 334 -6.82 2.50 -19.02
CA ILE A 334 -5.43 2.92 -19.17
C ILE A 334 -4.60 1.95 -18.32
N MET A 335 -3.68 1.20 -18.95
CA MET A 335 -2.91 0.17 -18.26
C MET A 335 -1.41 0.32 -18.51
N GLY A 336 -0.63 0.31 -17.42
CA GLY A 336 0.81 0.16 -17.42
C GLY A 336 1.22 -0.80 -16.31
N VAL A 337 2.17 -1.71 -16.57
CA VAL A 337 2.53 -2.77 -15.64
C VAL A 337 4.04 -3.07 -15.72
N PHE A 338 4.63 -3.56 -14.63
CA PHE A 338 6.00 -4.07 -14.64
C PHE A 338 6.06 -5.48 -15.22
N ARG A 339 7.20 -5.82 -15.88
CA ARG A 339 7.41 -7.11 -16.56
C ARG A 339 7.48 -8.31 -15.61
N ASP A 340 7.81 -8.05 -14.34
CA ASP A 340 7.89 -9.06 -13.28
C ASP A 340 6.53 -9.45 -12.70
N LYS A 341 5.43 -8.83 -13.17
CA LYS A 341 4.07 -9.12 -12.73
C LYS A 341 3.37 -10.11 -13.67
N GLU A 342 2.38 -10.81 -13.16
CA GLU A 342 1.54 -11.75 -13.93
C GLU A 342 0.54 -10.97 -14.81
N TYR A 343 1.07 -10.15 -15.72
CA TYR A 343 0.29 -9.20 -16.53
C TYR A 343 -0.70 -9.87 -17.47
N GLU A 344 -0.44 -11.11 -17.91
CA GLU A 344 -1.38 -11.87 -18.74
C GLU A 344 -2.65 -12.24 -17.95
N GLU A 345 -2.51 -12.69 -16.71
CA GLU A 345 -3.67 -12.99 -15.85
C GLU A 345 -4.42 -11.70 -15.47
N ILE A 346 -3.72 -10.59 -15.24
CA ILE A 346 -4.37 -9.29 -15.03
C ILE A 346 -5.17 -8.89 -16.28
N ALA A 347 -4.58 -9.00 -17.48
CA ALA A 347 -5.25 -8.71 -18.74
C ALA A 347 -6.50 -9.59 -18.93
N LYS A 348 -6.39 -10.89 -18.71
CA LYS A 348 -7.52 -11.84 -18.80
C LYS A 348 -8.70 -11.47 -17.88
N ILE A 349 -8.42 -10.92 -16.71
CA ILE A 349 -9.45 -10.49 -15.75
C ILE A 349 -10.10 -9.17 -16.18
N MET A 350 -9.31 -8.20 -16.66
CA MET A 350 -9.76 -6.82 -16.88
C MET A 350 -10.22 -6.54 -18.31
N ALA A 351 -9.64 -7.19 -19.32
CA ALA A 351 -9.97 -6.98 -20.73
C ALA A 351 -11.45 -7.20 -21.09
N PRO A 352 -12.17 -8.19 -20.48
CA PRO A 352 -13.60 -8.36 -20.74
C PRO A 352 -14.48 -7.17 -20.33
N LEU A 353 -13.97 -6.26 -19.50
CA LEU A 353 -14.69 -5.05 -19.08
C LEU A 353 -14.46 -3.87 -20.01
N ALA A 354 -13.54 -3.98 -20.97
CA ALA A 354 -13.09 -2.86 -21.76
C ALA A 354 -14.10 -2.46 -22.87
N LYS A 355 -14.32 -1.14 -23.01
CA LYS A 355 -14.83 -0.46 -24.20
C LYS A 355 -13.68 -0.16 -25.15
N SER A 356 -12.56 0.30 -24.61
CA SER A 356 -11.29 0.55 -25.28
C SER A 356 -10.13 0.41 -24.29
N VAL A 357 -8.91 0.28 -24.81
CA VAL A 357 -7.69 0.15 -23.98
C VAL A 357 -6.58 1.04 -24.52
N HIS A 358 -5.96 1.81 -23.63
CA HIS A 358 -4.71 2.55 -23.86
C HIS A 358 -3.60 1.94 -23.02
N THR A 359 -2.57 1.40 -23.65
CA THR A 359 -1.41 0.85 -22.95
C THR A 359 -0.28 1.87 -22.90
N VAL A 360 0.47 1.91 -21.77
CA VAL A 360 1.59 2.80 -21.56
C VAL A 360 2.79 2.06 -20.99
N THR A 361 4.00 2.51 -21.37
CA THR A 361 5.24 2.11 -20.70
C THR A 361 5.40 2.94 -19.43
N LEU A 362 5.69 2.29 -18.29
CA LEU A 362 5.88 2.97 -17.01
C LEU A 362 7.22 3.74 -16.99
N PRO A 363 7.35 4.74 -16.10
CA PRO A 363 8.57 5.58 -16.05
C PRO A 363 9.89 4.85 -15.73
N ASP A 364 9.82 3.73 -15.00
CA ASP A 364 10.98 2.85 -14.78
C ASP A 364 11.13 1.92 -15.99
N GLU A 365 11.90 2.34 -16.97
CA GLU A 365 12.08 1.63 -18.24
C GLU A 365 12.72 0.23 -18.06
N VAL A 366 13.57 0.06 -17.05
CA VAL A 366 14.24 -1.22 -16.77
C VAL A 366 13.24 -2.29 -16.33
N ARG A 367 12.27 -1.92 -15.49
CA ARG A 367 11.26 -2.83 -14.96
C ARG A 367 9.97 -2.84 -15.75
N SER A 368 9.73 -1.82 -16.56
CA SER A 368 8.46 -1.69 -17.28
C SER A 368 8.30 -2.76 -18.37
N LEU A 369 7.08 -3.29 -18.51
CA LEU A 369 6.67 -3.96 -19.72
C LEU A 369 6.41 -2.91 -20.79
N SER A 370 6.87 -3.14 -22.05
CA SER A 370 6.60 -2.18 -23.12
C SER A 370 5.10 -2.09 -23.42
N ALA A 371 4.65 -0.89 -23.76
CA ALA A 371 3.24 -0.65 -24.10
C ALA A 371 2.77 -1.55 -25.26
N ASP A 372 3.64 -1.86 -26.26
CA ASP A 372 3.30 -2.73 -27.38
C ASP A 372 3.03 -4.18 -26.96
N VAL A 373 3.91 -4.76 -26.14
CA VAL A 373 3.73 -6.13 -25.61
C VAL A 373 2.46 -6.21 -24.76
N LEU A 374 2.19 -5.17 -23.97
CA LEU A 374 0.97 -5.09 -23.17
C LEU A 374 -0.28 -4.96 -24.06
N ALA A 375 -0.21 -4.16 -25.14
CA ALA A 375 -1.29 -4.02 -26.11
C ALA A 375 -1.62 -5.35 -26.79
N ASP A 376 -0.59 -6.08 -27.24
CA ASP A 376 -0.76 -7.41 -27.84
C ASP A 376 -1.37 -8.41 -26.85
N THR A 377 -0.98 -8.33 -25.59
CA THR A 377 -1.58 -9.13 -24.52
C THR A 377 -3.04 -8.78 -24.33
N MET A 378 -3.40 -7.51 -24.23
CA MET A 378 -4.79 -7.08 -24.09
C MET A 378 -5.67 -7.49 -25.28
N ARG A 379 -5.17 -7.39 -26.52
CA ARG A 379 -5.90 -7.82 -27.74
C ARG A 379 -6.28 -9.30 -27.70
N ARG A 380 -5.48 -10.16 -27.08
CA ARG A 380 -5.79 -11.60 -26.97
C ARG A 380 -7.02 -11.88 -26.11
N PHE A 381 -7.32 -11.00 -25.13
CA PHE A 381 -8.39 -11.20 -24.17
C PHE A 381 -9.56 -10.22 -24.32
N CYS A 382 -9.40 -9.15 -25.09
CA CYS A 382 -10.49 -8.24 -25.44
C CYS A 382 -11.44 -8.84 -26.49
N GLY A 383 -12.68 -8.35 -26.53
CA GLY A 383 -13.60 -8.65 -27.61
C GLY A 383 -13.06 -8.16 -28.97
N ARG A 384 -13.44 -8.86 -30.07
CA ARG A 384 -12.92 -8.58 -31.45
C ARG A 384 -13.02 -7.11 -31.90
N ASN A 385 -13.99 -6.36 -31.37
CA ASN A 385 -14.27 -4.99 -31.78
C ASN A 385 -13.78 -3.97 -30.72
N VAL A 386 -13.01 -4.38 -29.71
CA VAL A 386 -12.47 -3.48 -28.69
C VAL A 386 -11.14 -2.88 -29.21
N PRO A 387 -11.07 -1.57 -29.44
CA PRO A 387 -9.82 -0.93 -29.85
C PRO A 387 -8.79 -1.00 -28.72
N VAL A 388 -7.57 -1.39 -29.08
CA VAL A 388 -6.41 -1.41 -28.16
C VAL A 388 -5.30 -0.61 -28.81
N THR A 389 -4.93 0.50 -28.18
CA THR A 389 -3.99 1.49 -28.68
C THR A 389 -2.78 1.59 -27.75
N THR A 390 -1.60 1.56 -28.34
CA THR A 390 -0.35 1.91 -27.66
C THR A 390 -0.19 3.43 -27.61
N SER A 391 0.01 3.98 -26.43
CA SER A 391 0.23 5.43 -26.24
C SER A 391 1.71 5.75 -26.04
N PRO A 392 2.24 6.82 -26.64
CA PRO A 392 3.65 7.23 -26.49
C PRO A 392 4.03 7.55 -25.04
N GLY A 393 3.07 8.04 -24.26
CA GLY A 393 3.27 8.39 -22.86
C GLY A 393 1.97 8.45 -22.08
N ILE A 394 2.10 8.76 -20.79
CA ILE A 394 0.98 8.84 -19.86
C ILE A 394 0.04 10.00 -20.22
N MET A 395 0.59 11.16 -20.57
CA MET A 395 -0.18 12.34 -20.95
C MET A 395 -1.06 12.07 -22.17
N GLU A 396 -0.49 11.45 -23.19
CA GLU A 396 -1.18 11.10 -24.44
C GLU A 396 -2.26 10.04 -24.21
N ALA A 397 -2.01 9.06 -23.36
CA ALA A 397 -3.00 8.06 -22.98
C ALA A 397 -4.22 8.69 -22.28
N VAL A 398 -3.96 9.59 -21.32
CA VAL A 398 -5.02 10.32 -20.61
C VAL A 398 -5.79 11.23 -21.57
N ALA A 399 -5.08 11.97 -22.45
CA ALA A 399 -5.72 12.85 -23.43
C ALA A 399 -6.62 12.06 -24.39
N SER A 400 -6.14 10.91 -24.92
CA SER A 400 -6.89 10.05 -25.82
C SER A 400 -8.14 9.49 -25.13
N ALA A 401 -7.99 8.96 -23.90
CA ALA A 401 -9.11 8.43 -23.13
C ALA A 401 -10.17 9.49 -22.83
N LEU A 402 -9.75 10.73 -22.49
CA LEU A 402 -10.67 11.86 -22.24
C LEU A 402 -11.34 12.38 -23.51
N ASN A 403 -10.69 12.27 -24.67
CA ASN A 403 -11.26 12.73 -25.93
C ASN A 403 -12.26 11.75 -26.54
N GLU A 404 -12.10 10.44 -26.29
CA GLU A 404 -13.05 9.42 -26.75
C GLU A 404 -14.22 9.19 -25.79
N ALA A 405 -14.07 9.62 -24.53
CA ALA A 405 -15.09 9.43 -23.51
C ALA A 405 -16.27 10.41 -23.69
N ASP A 406 -17.47 9.91 -23.55
CA ASP A 406 -18.66 10.74 -23.33
C ASP A 406 -18.91 10.96 -21.83
N GLY A 407 -19.89 11.80 -21.48
CA GLY A 407 -20.21 12.12 -20.08
C GLY A 407 -20.73 10.94 -19.25
N GLN A 408 -21.03 9.81 -19.87
CA GLN A 408 -21.53 8.58 -19.23
C GLN A 408 -20.46 7.49 -19.12
N ASP A 409 -19.31 7.66 -19.75
CA ASP A 409 -18.23 6.69 -19.73
C ASP A 409 -17.45 6.69 -18.41
N VAL A 410 -16.81 5.55 -18.15
CA VAL A 410 -15.92 5.37 -17.00
C VAL A 410 -14.52 5.06 -17.51
N ILE A 411 -13.57 5.95 -17.22
CA ILE A 411 -12.15 5.75 -17.46
C ILE A 411 -11.54 5.16 -16.19
N LEU A 412 -10.71 4.14 -16.33
CA LEU A 412 -10.00 3.49 -15.23
C LEU A 412 -8.52 3.28 -15.56
N ALA A 413 -7.64 3.96 -14.81
CA ALA A 413 -6.19 3.75 -14.90
C ALA A 413 -5.72 2.82 -13.76
N PHE A 414 -4.99 1.74 -14.12
CA PHE A 414 -4.53 0.70 -13.18
C PHE A 414 -3.29 -0.04 -13.70
N GLY A 415 -2.74 -0.95 -12.89
CA GLY A 415 -1.64 -1.85 -13.24
C GLY A 415 -0.34 -1.58 -12.47
N SER A 416 -0.18 -0.41 -11.88
CA SER A 416 0.91 -0.07 -10.97
C SER A 416 0.57 1.15 -10.12
N LEU A 417 1.06 1.19 -8.89
CA LEU A 417 1.00 2.39 -8.05
C LEU A 417 1.95 3.49 -8.55
N SER A 418 3.07 3.10 -9.18
CA SER A 418 4.19 3.99 -9.50
C SER A 418 3.88 5.11 -10.48
N TYR A 419 2.78 5.04 -11.23
CA TYR A 419 2.43 6.05 -12.24
C TYR A 419 1.12 6.80 -11.94
N LEU A 420 0.37 6.39 -10.90
CA LEU A 420 -0.93 7.00 -10.59
C LEU A 420 -0.83 8.49 -10.25
N GLY A 421 0.26 8.93 -9.62
CA GLY A 421 0.54 10.35 -9.42
C GLY A 421 0.65 11.11 -10.73
N ARG A 422 1.37 10.55 -11.73
CA ARG A 422 1.48 11.15 -13.06
C ARG A 422 0.15 11.16 -13.83
N ILE A 423 -0.69 10.12 -13.65
CA ILE A 423 -2.07 10.12 -14.20
C ILE A 423 -2.87 11.28 -13.60
N LYS A 424 -2.84 11.46 -12.27
CA LYS A 424 -3.51 12.58 -11.60
C LYS A 424 -3.06 13.92 -12.16
N ASP A 425 -1.74 14.12 -12.29
CA ASP A 425 -1.17 15.37 -12.81
C ASP A 425 -1.57 15.62 -14.28
N ALA A 426 -1.63 14.55 -15.10
CA ALA A 426 -2.07 14.63 -16.48
C ALA A 426 -3.55 15.04 -16.57
N VAL A 427 -4.42 14.43 -15.77
CA VAL A 427 -5.85 14.80 -15.71
C VAL A 427 -5.99 16.26 -15.29
N SER A 428 -5.30 16.71 -14.24
CA SER A 428 -5.37 18.10 -13.76
C SER A 428 -4.95 19.10 -14.83
N LYS A 429 -3.81 18.88 -15.50
CA LYS A 429 -3.30 19.76 -16.57
C LYS A 429 -4.25 19.86 -17.77
N ILE A 430 -4.85 18.72 -18.19
CA ILE A 430 -5.78 18.72 -19.33
C ILE A 430 -7.09 19.46 -18.96
N CYS A 431 -7.57 19.31 -17.71
CA CYS A 431 -8.73 20.03 -17.23
C CYS A 431 -8.49 21.54 -17.15
N GLU A 432 -7.33 21.99 -16.66
CA GLU A 432 -6.96 23.40 -16.61
C GLU A 432 -6.91 24.05 -18.01
N THR A 433 -6.40 23.33 -19.02
CA THR A 433 -6.34 23.83 -20.40
C THR A 433 -7.68 23.88 -21.12
N LYS A 434 -8.70 23.17 -20.63
CA LYS A 434 -10.07 23.14 -21.19
C LYS A 434 -11.03 24.10 -20.48
N THR A 435 -10.60 24.74 -19.39
CA THR A 435 -11.38 25.79 -18.73
C THR A 435 -10.97 27.13 -19.35
N PRO A 436 -11.90 27.88 -20.05
CA PRO A 436 -11.59 29.12 -20.74
C PRO A 436 -11.22 30.25 -19.80
#